data_9e973ae2ed208b2d23b050dcbbcbb6f3
#
_entry.id   9e973ae2ed208b2d23b050dcbbcbb6f3
#
_cell.length_a   1.000
_cell.length_b   1.000
_cell.length_c   1.000
_cell.angle_alpha   90.00
_cell.angle_beta   90.00
_cell.angle_gamma   90.00
#
_symmetry.space_group_name_H-M   'P 1'
#
loop_
_entity.id
_entity.type
_entity.pdbx_description
1 polymer ?
#
loop_
_entity_poly.entity_id
_entity_poly.type
_entity_poly.pdbx_seq_one_letter_code
_entity_poly.pdbx_strand_id
1 'polypeptide(L)'
;MLPDSVQRFIDTEIAASDTDFSDLRAVYLNGTLKRSPEPSHTDGLLDVSAHVLRGVGARVDVVRLVDHVIPPGVQPDMREHGWERDDFPDLYRSLVEPADIVVLATPIWLGDQSSLTRLAVERR
;
A
#
# COMPACT_ATOMS: atom_id res chain seq x y z
N MET A 1 0.86 -13.17 5.47
CA MET A 1 1.19 -13.61 6.86
C MET A 1 2.68 -13.89 6.95
N LEU A 2 3.34 -13.37 7.98
CA LEU A 2 4.76 -13.58 8.18
C LEU A 2 5.04 -14.94 8.82
N PRO A 3 6.14 -15.63 8.42
CA PRO A 3 6.62 -16.79 9.15
C PRO A 3 6.94 -16.43 10.61
N ASP A 4 6.67 -17.33 11.53
CA ASP A 4 6.86 -17.10 12.98
C ASP A 4 8.28 -16.67 13.33
N SER A 5 9.28 -17.25 12.67
CA SER A 5 10.69 -16.90 12.91
C SER A 5 10.99 -15.45 12.52
N VAL A 6 10.43 -14.98 11.42
CA VAL A 6 10.59 -13.60 10.95
C VAL A 6 9.87 -12.65 11.90
N GLN A 7 8.65 -12.99 12.28
CA GLN A 7 7.88 -12.18 13.22
C GLN A 7 8.59 -12.04 14.56
N ARG A 8 9.10 -13.15 15.12
CA ARG A 8 9.84 -13.11 16.38
C ARG A 8 11.11 -12.26 16.29
N PHE A 9 11.85 -12.36 15.19
CA PHE A 9 13.03 -11.53 14.97
C PHE A 9 12.69 -10.04 14.98
N ILE A 10 11.68 -9.66 14.21
CA ILE A 10 11.22 -8.27 14.13
C ILE A 10 10.76 -7.78 15.51
N ASP A 11 9.94 -8.57 16.21
CA ASP A 11 9.42 -8.20 17.53
C ASP A 11 10.55 -8.00 18.55
N THR A 12 11.60 -8.80 18.47
CA THR A 12 12.79 -8.67 19.34
C THR A 12 13.51 -7.35 19.05
N GLU A 13 13.73 -7.01 17.79
CA GLU A 13 14.38 -5.77 17.38
C GLU A 13 13.54 -4.55 17.77
N ILE A 14 12.23 -4.61 17.60
CA ILE A 14 11.31 -3.54 17.99
C ILE A 14 11.36 -3.32 19.51
N ALA A 15 11.34 -4.40 20.29
CA ALA A 15 11.39 -4.31 21.75
C ALA A 15 12.69 -3.68 22.27
N ALA A 16 13.78 -3.81 21.50
CA ALA A 16 15.08 -3.20 21.83
C ALA A 16 15.20 -1.75 21.34
N SER A 17 14.23 -1.24 20.60
CA SER A 17 14.25 0.10 20.00
C SER A 17 13.48 1.11 20.85
N ASP A 18 13.99 2.35 20.90
CA ASP A 18 13.30 3.48 21.53
C ASP A 18 12.42 4.26 20.53
N THR A 19 12.30 3.77 19.29
CA THR A 19 11.55 4.45 18.25
C THR A 19 10.05 4.41 18.54
N ASP A 20 9.41 5.58 18.47
CA ASP A 20 7.97 5.73 18.62
C ASP A 20 7.40 6.55 17.45
N PHE A 21 6.64 5.90 16.58
CA PHE A 21 5.96 6.52 15.43
C PHE A 21 4.46 6.56 15.62
N SER A 22 3.97 6.64 16.85
CA SER A 22 2.54 6.64 17.17
C SER A 22 1.76 7.81 16.57
N ASP A 23 2.45 8.88 16.17
CA ASP A 23 1.88 10.05 15.52
C ASP A 23 1.89 9.97 13.98
N LEU A 24 2.44 8.90 13.39
CA LEU A 24 2.55 8.74 11.95
C LEU A 24 1.50 7.78 11.39
N ARG A 25 1.07 8.09 10.17
CA ARG A 25 0.19 7.24 9.37
C ARG A 25 0.90 6.83 8.09
N ALA A 26 0.84 5.53 7.78
CA ALA A 26 1.38 4.99 6.55
C ALA A 26 0.26 4.32 5.73
N VAL A 27 0.32 4.47 4.42
CA VAL A 27 -0.51 3.72 3.49
C VAL A 27 0.38 2.93 2.53
N TYR A 28 0.08 1.65 2.37
CA TYR A 28 0.74 0.76 1.43
C TYR A 28 -0.20 0.52 0.26
N LEU A 29 0.27 0.86 -0.94
CA LEU A 29 -0.46 0.58 -2.18
C LEU A 29 0.18 -0.63 -2.85
N ASN A 30 -0.56 -1.73 -2.89
CA ASN A 30 -0.09 -3.00 -3.46
C ASN A 30 -0.53 -3.11 -4.92
N GLY A 31 0.43 -3.16 -5.84
CA GLY A 31 0.21 -3.25 -7.28
C GLY A 31 0.12 -4.67 -7.83
N THR A 32 -0.14 -5.68 -7.01
CA THR A 32 -0.35 -7.06 -7.49
C THR A 32 -1.60 -7.18 -8.35
N LEU A 33 -1.61 -8.11 -9.32
CA LEU A 33 -2.82 -8.48 -10.07
C LEU A 33 -3.75 -9.41 -9.30
N LYS A 34 -3.26 -10.01 -8.24
CA LYS A 34 -4.05 -10.98 -7.47
C LYS A 34 -5.06 -10.26 -6.58
N ARG A 35 -6.33 -10.58 -6.74
CA ARG A 35 -7.40 -10.01 -5.92
C ARG A 35 -7.36 -10.56 -4.50
N SER A 36 -7.79 -9.74 -3.55
CA SER A 36 -7.93 -10.19 -2.17
C SER A 36 -8.94 -11.34 -2.09
N PRO A 37 -8.72 -12.36 -1.27
CA PRO A 37 -7.62 -12.57 -0.32
C PRO A 37 -6.48 -13.45 -0.89
N GLU A 38 -6.33 -13.58 -2.19
CA GLU A 38 -5.32 -14.45 -2.80
C GLU A 38 -3.91 -14.06 -2.36
N PRO A 39 -3.07 -15.00 -1.88
CA PRO A 39 -1.71 -14.69 -1.47
C PRO A 39 -0.85 -14.19 -2.64
N SER A 40 -0.02 -13.18 -2.38
CA SER A 40 0.93 -12.66 -3.36
C SER A 40 2.30 -12.49 -2.73
N HIS A 41 3.35 -12.59 -3.55
CA HIS A 41 4.72 -12.32 -3.09
C HIS A 41 4.91 -10.86 -2.68
N THR A 42 4.24 -9.95 -3.37
CA THR A 42 4.27 -8.52 -3.02
C THR A 42 3.68 -8.30 -1.63
N ASP A 43 2.59 -8.98 -1.29
CA ASP A 43 2.03 -8.96 0.06
C ASP A 43 3.03 -9.47 1.10
N GLY A 44 3.73 -10.55 0.79
CA GLY A 44 4.72 -11.12 1.71
C GLY A 44 5.83 -10.14 2.06
N LEU A 45 6.34 -9.40 1.07
CA LEU A 45 7.36 -8.38 1.28
C LEU A 45 6.80 -7.15 2.00
N LEU A 46 5.63 -6.70 1.59
CA LEU A 46 4.92 -5.58 2.19
C LEU A 46 4.63 -5.84 3.67
N ASP A 47 4.22 -7.06 4.01
CA ASP A 47 3.90 -7.46 5.37
C ASP A 47 5.09 -7.30 6.33
N VAL A 48 6.31 -7.58 5.86
CA VAL A 48 7.51 -7.37 6.68
C VAL A 48 7.64 -5.90 7.07
N SER A 49 7.57 -5.01 6.08
CA SER A 49 7.67 -3.56 6.31
C SER A 49 6.52 -3.04 7.18
N ALA A 50 5.30 -3.46 6.88
CA ALA A 50 4.12 -3.04 7.63
C ALA A 50 4.18 -3.50 9.09
N HIS A 51 4.65 -4.72 9.33
CA HIS A 51 4.81 -5.25 10.69
C HIS A 51 5.81 -4.41 11.51
N VAL A 52 6.91 -3.99 10.89
CA VAL A 52 7.88 -3.10 11.55
C VAL A 52 7.24 -1.77 11.92
N LEU A 53 6.55 -1.12 10.97
CA LEU A 53 5.90 0.17 11.24
C LEU A 53 4.83 0.07 12.33
N ARG A 54 4.01 -0.97 12.28
CA ARG A 54 3.00 -1.21 13.33
C ARG A 54 3.64 -1.44 14.69
N GLY A 55 4.75 -2.16 14.71
CA GLY A 55 5.48 -2.45 15.96
C GLY A 55 6.07 -1.21 16.62
N VAL A 56 6.45 -0.19 15.85
CA VAL A 56 6.92 1.09 16.38
C VAL A 56 5.80 2.12 16.54
N GLY A 57 4.55 1.68 16.45
CA GLY A 57 3.38 2.47 16.81
C GLY A 57 2.65 3.14 15.66
N ALA A 58 3.18 3.09 14.43
CA ALA A 58 2.54 3.76 13.29
C ALA A 58 1.20 3.11 12.94
N ARG A 59 0.25 3.94 12.52
CA ARG A 59 -1.01 3.46 11.95
C ARG A 59 -0.77 3.08 10.49
N VAL A 60 -1.11 1.84 10.12
CA VAL A 60 -0.84 1.30 8.79
C VAL A 60 -2.13 0.84 8.13
N ASP A 61 -2.40 1.35 6.93
CA ASP A 61 -3.45 0.89 6.03
C ASP A 61 -2.81 0.24 4.80
N VAL A 62 -3.43 -0.82 4.28
CA VAL A 62 -2.97 -1.54 3.09
C VAL A 62 -4.11 -1.62 2.07
N VAL A 63 -3.82 -1.23 0.84
CA VAL A 63 -4.79 -1.24 -0.26
C VAL A 63 -4.24 -2.08 -1.41
N ARG A 64 -4.99 -3.08 -1.86
CA ARG A 64 -4.72 -3.74 -3.15
C ARG A 64 -5.42 -2.97 -4.24
N LEU A 65 -4.64 -2.39 -5.14
CA LEU A 65 -5.18 -1.55 -6.21
C LEU A 65 -6.14 -2.32 -7.13
N VAL A 66 -5.88 -3.61 -7.36
CA VAL A 66 -6.72 -4.46 -8.24
C VAL A 66 -8.14 -4.66 -7.69
N ASP A 67 -8.35 -4.48 -6.39
CA ASP A 67 -9.67 -4.61 -5.77
C ASP A 67 -10.58 -3.41 -6.06
N HIS A 68 -10.02 -2.35 -6.64
CA HIS A 68 -10.73 -1.10 -6.92
C HIS A 68 -10.75 -0.79 -8.41
N VAL A 69 -11.66 0.05 -8.83
CA VAL A 69 -11.68 0.58 -10.19
C VAL A 69 -10.91 1.90 -10.22
N ILE A 70 -9.74 1.88 -10.83
CA ILE A 70 -8.87 3.05 -10.97
C ILE A 70 -8.63 3.28 -12.45
N PRO A 71 -9.42 4.14 -13.12
CA PRO A 71 -9.22 4.45 -14.52
C PRO A 71 -7.86 5.11 -14.78
N PRO A 72 -7.26 4.87 -15.95
CA PRO A 72 -6.06 5.59 -16.35
C PRO A 72 -6.35 7.08 -16.53
N GLY A 73 -5.35 7.91 -16.28
CA GLY A 73 -5.44 9.35 -16.45
C GLY A 73 -4.65 10.10 -15.42
N VAL A 74 -4.67 11.43 -15.53
CA VAL A 74 -3.95 12.35 -14.64
C VAL A 74 -4.88 13.37 -13.98
N GLN A 75 -6.18 13.21 -14.16
CA GLN A 75 -7.18 14.10 -13.56
C GLN A 75 -7.59 13.62 -12.18
N PRO A 76 -8.01 14.52 -11.29
CA PRO A 76 -8.45 14.14 -9.95
C PRO A 76 -9.61 13.15 -9.94
N ASP A 77 -10.56 13.31 -10.86
CA ASP A 77 -11.75 12.46 -10.96
C ASP A 77 -12.05 12.14 -12.42
N MET A 78 -11.81 10.89 -12.82
CA MET A 78 -12.01 10.45 -14.20
C MET A 78 -13.49 10.26 -14.56
N ARG A 79 -14.41 10.30 -13.58
CA ARG A 79 -15.86 10.31 -13.88
C ARG A 79 -16.26 11.56 -14.65
N GLU A 80 -15.53 12.65 -14.49
CA GLU A 80 -15.72 13.88 -15.26
C GLU A 80 -15.14 13.78 -16.69
N HIS A 81 -14.47 12.69 -17.01
CA HIS A 81 -13.77 12.46 -18.28
C HIS A 81 -14.19 11.15 -18.96
N GLY A 82 -15.47 10.78 -18.83
CA GLY A 82 -16.06 9.66 -19.55
C GLY A 82 -16.08 8.32 -18.84
N TRP A 83 -15.63 8.22 -17.60
CA TRP A 83 -15.69 7.00 -16.82
C TRP A 83 -16.90 6.99 -15.90
N GLU A 84 -17.58 5.83 -15.81
CA GLU A 84 -18.75 5.69 -14.93
C GLU A 84 -18.36 5.54 -13.46
N ARG A 85 -17.20 4.88 -13.20
CA ARG A 85 -16.72 4.59 -11.85
C ARG A 85 -15.25 4.93 -11.72
N ASP A 86 -14.90 5.56 -10.62
CA ASP A 86 -13.53 5.86 -10.23
C ASP A 86 -13.44 5.82 -8.71
N ASP A 87 -12.74 4.83 -8.17
CA ASP A 87 -12.58 4.66 -6.73
C ASP A 87 -11.43 5.51 -6.16
N PHE A 88 -10.58 6.05 -7.03
CA PHE A 88 -9.36 6.72 -6.59
C PHE A 88 -9.60 8.01 -5.78
N PRO A 89 -10.57 8.89 -6.12
CA PRO A 89 -10.81 10.08 -5.30
C PRO A 89 -11.09 9.77 -3.84
N ASP A 90 -11.88 8.73 -3.56
CA ASP A 90 -12.18 8.32 -2.19
C ASP A 90 -10.97 7.69 -1.50
N LEU A 91 -10.20 6.85 -2.20
CA LEU A 91 -8.96 6.28 -1.68
C LEU A 91 -7.95 7.39 -1.36
N TYR A 92 -7.80 8.34 -2.25
CA TYR A 92 -6.87 9.45 -2.06
C TYR A 92 -7.24 10.27 -0.83
N ARG A 93 -8.50 10.70 -0.74
CA ARG A 93 -8.97 11.56 0.34
C ARG A 93 -8.93 10.88 1.70
N SER A 94 -9.25 9.58 1.75
CA SER A 94 -9.33 8.86 3.01
C SER A 94 -8.00 8.28 3.49
N LEU A 95 -7.10 7.90 2.58
CA LEU A 95 -5.91 7.13 2.93
C LEU A 95 -4.60 7.79 2.49
N VAL A 96 -4.54 8.36 1.28
CA VAL A 96 -3.28 8.89 0.74
C VAL A 96 -3.00 10.30 1.25
N GLU A 97 -3.96 11.19 1.15
CA GLU A 97 -3.80 12.57 1.58
C GLU A 97 -3.44 12.70 3.07
N PRO A 98 -4.10 11.96 3.99
CA PRO A 98 -3.74 12.06 5.41
C PRO A 98 -2.50 11.25 5.79
N ALA A 99 -1.91 10.47 4.88
CA ALA A 99 -0.73 9.66 5.19
C ALA A 99 0.53 10.51 5.25
N ASP A 100 1.38 10.22 6.22
CA ASP A 100 2.73 10.77 6.32
C ASP A 100 3.72 9.98 5.47
N ILE A 101 3.43 8.68 5.28
CA ILE A 101 4.27 7.76 4.53
C ILE A 101 3.40 7.05 3.50
N VAL A 102 3.81 7.10 2.23
CA VAL A 102 3.18 6.33 1.15
C VAL A 102 4.20 5.32 0.63
N VAL A 103 3.85 4.04 0.68
CA VAL A 103 4.70 2.96 0.20
C VAL A 103 4.06 2.33 -1.02
N LEU A 104 4.82 2.28 -2.12
CA LEU A 104 4.41 1.59 -3.33
C LEU A 104 5.03 0.19 -3.31
N ALA A 105 4.18 -0.83 -3.16
CA ALA A 105 4.59 -2.23 -3.18
C ALA A 105 4.18 -2.81 -4.53
N THR A 106 5.16 -3.12 -5.38
CA THR A 106 4.90 -3.48 -6.77
C THR A 106 5.64 -4.75 -7.17
N PRO A 107 5.00 -5.67 -7.92
CA PRO A 107 5.75 -6.67 -8.66
C PRO A 107 6.55 -5.98 -9.77
N ILE A 108 7.60 -6.65 -10.22
CA ILE A 108 8.43 -6.17 -11.33
C ILE A 108 7.94 -6.83 -12.61
N TRP A 109 7.46 -6.02 -13.56
CA TRP A 109 7.03 -6.48 -14.87
C TRP A 109 7.89 -5.82 -15.95
N LEU A 110 8.57 -6.62 -16.74
CA LEU A 110 9.45 -6.14 -17.82
C LEU A 110 10.46 -5.08 -17.33
N GLY A 111 10.99 -5.28 -16.12
CA GLY A 111 11.99 -4.39 -15.54
C GLY A 111 11.46 -3.11 -14.90
N ASP A 112 10.13 -2.98 -14.75
CA ASP A 112 9.49 -1.76 -14.23
C ASP A 112 8.39 -2.13 -13.23
N GLN A 113 7.76 -1.12 -12.66
CA GLN A 113 6.59 -1.28 -11.80
C GLN A 113 5.42 -1.86 -12.58
N SER A 114 4.47 -2.48 -11.86
CA SER A 114 3.24 -2.95 -12.50
C SER A 114 2.42 -1.78 -13.06
N SER A 115 1.61 -2.05 -14.08
CA SER A 115 0.69 -1.06 -14.63
C SER A 115 -0.30 -0.53 -13.60
N LEU A 116 -0.73 -1.35 -12.65
CA LEU A 116 -1.60 -0.92 -11.56
C LEU A 116 -0.92 0.08 -10.65
N THR A 117 0.35 -0.15 -10.31
CA THR A 117 1.13 0.80 -9.52
C THR A 117 1.29 2.12 -10.29
N ARG A 118 1.56 2.03 -11.59
CA ARG A 118 1.68 3.21 -12.45
C ARG A 118 0.40 4.03 -12.50
N LEU A 119 -0.76 3.37 -12.60
CA LEU A 119 -2.06 4.04 -12.54
C LEU A 119 -2.19 4.89 -11.27
N ALA A 120 -1.86 4.32 -10.12
CA ALA A 120 -1.94 5.05 -8.85
C ALA A 120 -0.97 6.23 -8.81
N VAL A 121 0.26 6.06 -9.31
CA VAL A 121 1.26 7.13 -9.37
C VAL A 121 0.80 8.29 -10.25
N GLU A 122 0.16 8.00 -11.38
CA GLU A 122 -0.33 9.03 -12.30
C GLU A 122 -1.58 9.75 -11.79
N ARG A 123 -2.33 9.11 -10.90
CA ARG A 123 -3.58 9.66 -10.36
C ARG A 123 -3.41 10.48 -9.08
N ARG A 124 -2.28 10.41 -8.43
CA ARG A 124 -2.02 11.12 -7.17
C ARG A 124 -1.87 12.65 -7.34
#